data_f2e56729d43d88ae7f3e422913ad05a2
#
_entry.id   f2e56729d43d88ae7f3e422913ad05a2
#
_cell.length_a   1.000
_cell.length_b   1.000
_cell.length_c   1.000
_cell.angle_alpha   90.00
_cell.angle_beta   90.00
_cell.angle_gamma   90.00
#
_symmetry.space_group_name_H-M   'P 1'
#
loop_
_entity.id
_entity.type
_entity.pdbx_description
1 polymer ?
#
loop_
_entity_poly.entity_id
_entity_poly.type
_entity_poly.pdbx_seq_one_letter_code
_entity_poly.pdbx_strand_id
1 'polypeptide(L)'
;GADAVMSHPTAIVGSIGVIMQSMDLSRAIAAFGVEMDPIKSGKMKDLNSPWRSITKDERQVLQKLVDDMFQRFVDVVDSGREKLDREKVLALADGRVFSGVEAARAGLVDKTGYIEDAVSELTSRLDGAQRKPALIRYTRSAGKGANIYTRGGAKTARENSITLRLDGFNSSAGLYYLWKPSL
;
A
#
# COMPACT_ATOMS: atom_id res chain seq x y z
N GLY A 1 -5.36 12.90 -4.85
CA GLY A 1 -5.36 12.69 -3.50
C GLY A 1 -6.73 12.59 -2.85
N ALA A 2 -6.70 12.66 -1.54
CA ALA A 2 -7.87 12.75 -0.69
C ALA A 2 -7.87 14.14 -0.03
N ASP A 3 -9.03 14.74 0.16
CA ASP A 3 -9.19 16.06 0.81
C ASP A 3 -8.92 15.97 2.33
N ALA A 4 -9.05 14.79 2.91
CA ALA A 4 -8.68 14.50 4.30
C ALA A 4 -8.32 13.03 4.47
N VAL A 5 -7.40 12.77 5.39
CA VAL A 5 -7.00 11.42 5.80
C VAL A 5 -7.25 11.28 7.28
N MET A 6 -8.12 10.35 7.63
CA MET A 6 -8.43 10.00 9.02
C MET A 6 -7.90 8.61 9.33
N SER A 7 -7.31 8.45 10.50
CA SER A 7 -6.79 7.17 10.97
C SER A 7 -7.50 6.74 12.24
N HIS A 8 -7.74 5.43 12.38
CA HIS A 8 -8.16 4.90 13.67
C HIS A 8 -7.05 5.13 14.71
N PRO A 9 -7.36 5.49 15.98
CA PRO A 9 -6.35 5.79 17.00
C PRO A 9 -5.28 4.69 17.16
N THR A 10 -5.66 3.43 17.02
CA THR A 10 -4.79 2.25 17.15
C THR A 10 -4.29 1.69 15.83
N ALA A 11 -4.56 2.35 14.70
CA ALA A 11 -4.01 1.93 13.41
C ALA A 11 -2.49 2.11 13.37
N ILE A 12 -1.83 1.32 12.55
CA ILE A 12 -0.41 1.46 12.23
C ILE A 12 -0.32 2.30 10.94
N VAL A 13 0.41 3.42 11.03
CA VAL A 13 0.62 4.37 9.93
C VAL A 13 2.13 4.60 9.79
N GLY A 14 2.60 4.95 8.61
CA GLY A 14 4.02 5.20 8.34
C GLY A 14 4.60 4.12 7.46
N SER A 15 5.72 3.51 7.87
CA SER A 15 6.51 2.59 7.03
C SER A 15 6.89 3.23 5.68
N ILE A 16 7.14 4.56 5.71
CA ILE A 16 7.58 5.31 4.54
C ILE A 16 9.02 4.94 4.28
N GLY A 17 9.21 4.08 3.31
CA GLY A 17 10.51 3.53 2.97
C GLY A 17 10.39 2.48 1.88
N VAL A 18 11.50 2.13 1.26
CA VAL A 18 11.59 1.10 0.24
C VAL A 18 12.68 0.11 0.63
N ILE A 19 12.37 -1.16 0.55
CA ILE A 19 13.32 -2.22 0.82
C ILE A 19 13.33 -3.22 -0.34
N MET A 20 14.51 -3.65 -0.75
CA MET A 20 14.70 -4.78 -1.63
C MET A 20 15.58 -5.81 -0.91
N GLN A 21 15.01 -6.97 -0.60
CA GLN A 21 15.74 -8.05 0.05
C GLN A 21 16.48 -8.87 -1.00
N SER A 22 17.74 -9.18 -0.71
CA SER A 22 18.57 -10.09 -1.48
C SER A 22 18.98 -11.25 -0.57
N MET A 23 18.90 -12.46 -1.11
CA MET A 23 19.34 -13.67 -0.42
C MET A 23 20.47 -14.30 -1.24
N ASP A 24 21.53 -14.72 -0.57
CA ASP A 24 22.64 -15.46 -1.18
C ASP A 24 22.67 -16.88 -0.62
N LEU A 25 22.26 -17.84 -1.43
CA LEU A 25 22.27 -19.27 -1.11
C LEU A 25 23.44 -20.02 -1.78
N SER A 26 24.35 -19.32 -2.46
CA SER A 26 25.42 -19.93 -3.25
C SER A 26 26.28 -20.91 -2.44
N ARG A 27 26.64 -20.54 -1.22
CA ARG A 27 27.43 -21.41 -0.32
C ARG A 27 26.65 -22.64 0.14
N ALA A 28 25.35 -22.47 0.39
CA ALA A 28 24.52 -23.60 0.83
C ALA A 28 24.37 -24.64 -0.28
N ILE A 29 24.04 -24.20 -1.51
CA ILE A 29 23.91 -25.17 -2.63
C ILE A 29 25.24 -25.81 -3.00
N ALA A 30 26.35 -25.06 -2.95
CA ALA A 30 27.70 -25.64 -3.19
C ALA A 30 28.07 -26.72 -2.17
N ALA A 31 27.63 -26.58 -0.91
CA ALA A 31 27.85 -27.61 0.11
C ALA A 31 27.14 -28.94 -0.20
N PHE A 32 26.10 -28.92 -1.04
CA PHE A 32 25.40 -30.13 -1.53
C PHE A 32 25.90 -30.59 -2.92
N GLY A 33 27.00 -29.98 -3.44
CA GLY A 33 27.54 -30.32 -4.76
C GLY A 33 26.69 -29.84 -5.93
N VAL A 34 25.82 -28.85 -5.70
CA VAL A 34 24.98 -28.27 -6.75
C VAL A 34 25.66 -27.05 -7.32
N GLU A 35 25.83 -27.02 -8.64
CA GLU A 35 26.34 -25.86 -9.39
C GLU A 35 25.21 -25.27 -10.25
N MET A 36 25.16 -23.93 -10.32
CA MET A 36 24.19 -23.21 -11.11
C MET A 36 24.92 -22.45 -12.23
N ASP A 37 24.64 -22.82 -13.47
CA ASP A 37 25.23 -22.20 -14.65
C ASP A 37 24.11 -21.61 -15.55
N PRO A 38 23.73 -20.34 -15.36
CA PRO A 38 22.65 -19.74 -16.12
C PRO A 38 23.10 -19.32 -17.53
N ILE A 39 22.41 -19.80 -18.54
CA ILE A 39 22.55 -19.29 -19.92
C ILE A 39 21.67 -18.07 -20.05
N LYS A 40 22.25 -16.90 -20.35
CA LYS A 40 21.55 -15.63 -20.31
C LYS A 40 21.92 -14.71 -21.48
N SER A 41 20.95 -13.95 -21.96
CA SER A 41 21.10 -13.03 -23.08
C SER A 41 21.86 -11.73 -22.70
N GLY A 42 22.04 -11.44 -21.41
CA GLY A 42 22.71 -10.24 -20.96
C GLY A 42 23.24 -10.38 -19.54
N LYS A 43 24.32 -9.61 -19.25
CA LYS A 43 25.07 -9.67 -17.99
C LYS A 43 24.18 -9.50 -16.74
N MET A 44 23.16 -8.65 -16.83
CA MET A 44 22.27 -8.31 -15.70
C MET A 44 20.95 -9.10 -15.70
N LYS A 45 20.79 -10.12 -16.57
CA LYS A 45 19.48 -10.80 -16.71
C LYS A 45 19.12 -11.65 -15.49
N ASP A 46 20.09 -12.09 -14.73
CA ASP A 46 19.95 -12.82 -13.48
C ASP A 46 20.27 -11.94 -12.25
N LEU A 47 19.99 -10.63 -12.38
CA LEU A 47 20.12 -9.65 -11.31
C LEU A 47 19.35 -10.12 -10.06
N ASN A 48 20.01 -10.03 -8.90
CA ASN A 48 19.45 -10.49 -7.62
C ASN A 48 19.14 -12.00 -7.57
N SER A 49 19.83 -12.81 -8.35
CA SER A 49 19.70 -14.27 -8.26
C SER A 49 20.15 -14.77 -6.89
N PRO A 50 19.39 -15.64 -6.20
CA PRO A 50 19.79 -16.20 -4.91
C PRO A 50 20.89 -17.26 -5.04
N TRP A 51 21.22 -17.69 -6.25
CA TRP A 51 22.12 -18.81 -6.49
C TRP A 51 23.58 -18.38 -6.64
N ARG A 52 23.87 -17.11 -6.62
CA ARG A 52 25.20 -16.54 -6.63
C ARG A 52 25.27 -15.24 -5.85
N SER A 53 26.45 -14.87 -5.40
CA SER A 53 26.66 -13.57 -4.77
C SER A 53 26.40 -12.44 -5.75
N ILE A 54 25.76 -11.39 -5.25
CA ILE A 54 25.51 -10.16 -6.00
C ILE A 54 26.81 -9.41 -6.26
N THR A 55 27.01 -8.90 -7.46
CA THR A 55 28.16 -8.08 -7.80
C THR A 55 28.00 -6.64 -7.33
N LYS A 56 29.11 -5.89 -7.30
CA LYS A 56 29.08 -4.46 -6.96
C LYS A 56 28.21 -3.65 -7.94
N ASP A 57 28.34 -3.91 -9.23
CA ASP A 57 27.58 -3.24 -10.28
C ASP A 57 26.07 -3.50 -10.13
N GLU A 58 25.72 -4.75 -9.88
CA GLU A 58 24.31 -5.15 -9.64
C GLU A 58 23.74 -4.46 -8.41
N ARG A 59 24.52 -4.42 -7.32
CA ARG A 59 24.12 -3.71 -6.10
C ARG A 59 23.86 -2.24 -6.35
N GLN A 60 24.70 -1.57 -7.15
CA GLN A 60 24.51 -0.17 -7.52
C GLN A 60 23.21 0.04 -8.32
N VAL A 61 22.91 -0.85 -9.28
CA VAL A 61 21.66 -0.79 -10.06
C VAL A 61 20.45 -0.93 -9.14
N LEU A 62 20.47 -1.90 -8.24
CA LEU A 62 19.37 -2.13 -7.30
C LEU A 62 19.23 -0.99 -6.28
N GLN A 63 20.36 -0.46 -5.78
CA GLN A 63 20.34 0.67 -4.86
C GLN A 63 19.70 1.89 -5.52
N LYS A 64 20.13 2.21 -6.75
CA LYS A 64 19.54 3.30 -7.50
C LYS A 64 18.03 3.14 -7.68
N LEU A 65 17.56 1.93 -7.97
CA LEU A 65 16.13 1.66 -8.09
C LEU A 65 15.38 1.90 -6.77
N VAL A 66 15.96 1.44 -5.65
CA VAL A 66 15.40 1.67 -4.31
C VAL A 66 15.36 3.17 -4.00
N ASP A 67 16.44 3.91 -4.31
CA ASP A 67 16.54 5.35 -4.07
C ASP A 67 15.51 6.11 -4.94
N ASP A 68 15.36 5.78 -6.21
CA ASP A 68 14.39 6.40 -7.12
C ASP A 68 12.94 6.17 -6.62
N MET A 69 12.62 4.95 -6.18
CA MET A 69 11.32 4.61 -5.60
C MET A 69 11.08 5.35 -4.28
N PHE A 70 12.10 5.44 -3.43
CA PHE A 70 12.02 6.16 -2.16
C PHE A 70 11.77 7.65 -2.38
N GLN A 71 12.53 8.30 -3.28
CA GLN A 71 12.28 9.70 -3.62
C GLN A 71 10.86 9.93 -4.13
N ARG A 72 10.37 9.04 -4.99
CA ARG A 72 8.98 9.12 -5.48
C ARG A 72 7.97 8.97 -4.34
N PHE A 73 8.23 8.11 -3.36
CA PHE A 73 7.35 7.98 -2.19
C PHE A 73 7.36 9.26 -1.37
N VAL A 74 8.55 9.82 -1.09
CA VAL A 74 8.68 11.10 -0.39
C VAL A 74 7.93 12.21 -1.11
N ASP A 75 8.06 12.31 -2.44
CA ASP A 75 7.37 13.32 -3.26
C ASP A 75 5.84 13.21 -3.13
N VAL A 76 5.30 11.99 -3.10
CA VAL A 76 3.86 11.77 -2.92
C VAL A 76 3.38 12.20 -1.54
N VAL A 77 4.17 11.93 -0.50
CA VAL A 77 3.83 12.35 0.87
C VAL A 77 3.93 13.87 1.00
N ASP A 78 5.00 14.46 0.51
CA ASP A 78 5.25 15.90 0.52
C ASP A 78 4.12 16.66 -0.19
N SER A 79 3.78 16.25 -1.41
CA SER A 79 2.68 16.86 -2.18
C SER A 79 1.30 16.64 -1.57
N GLY A 80 1.12 15.59 -0.77
CA GLY A 80 -0.15 15.27 -0.12
C GLY A 80 -0.28 15.81 1.30
N ARG A 81 0.75 16.45 1.85
CA ARG A 81 0.81 16.92 3.24
C ARG A 81 1.29 18.36 3.32
N GLU A 82 0.43 19.31 2.97
CA GLU A 82 0.74 20.76 2.94
C GLU A 82 1.31 21.31 4.27
N LYS A 83 1.03 20.65 5.41
CA LYS A 83 1.54 21.03 6.74
C LYS A 83 2.96 20.53 7.03
N LEU A 84 3.49 19.65 6.18
CA LEU A 84 4.83 19.12 6.31
C LEU A 84 5.68 19.70 5.17
N ASP A 85 6.84 20.24 5.54
CA ASP A 85 7.88 20.50 4.55
C ASP A 85 8.65 19.21 4.23
N ARG A 86 9.34 19.21 3.11
CA ARG A 86 10.12 18.05 2.63
C ARG A 86 11.12 17.53 3.66
N GLU A 87 11.73 18.42 4.44
CA GLU A 87 12.70 18.04 5.46
C GLU A 87 12.04 17.21 6.58
N LYS A 88 10.86 17.64 7.04
CA LYS A 88 10.07 16.87 8.01
C LYS A 88 9.57 15.56 7.44
N VAL A 89 9.15 15.53 6.17
CA VAL A 89 8.76 14.27 5.52
C VAL A 89 9.94 13.30 5.52
N LEU A 90 11.13 13.75 5.15
CA LEU A 90 12.34 12.91 5.15
C LEU A 90 12.68 12.41 6.57
N ALA A 91 12.53 13.24 7.59
CA ALA A 91 12.75 12.84 8.99
C ALA A 91 11.75 11.76 9.49
N LEU A 92 10.56 11.70 8.90
CA LEU A 92 9.54 10.69 9.21
C LEU A 92 9.62 9.46 8.28
N ALA A 93 10.39 9.54 7.21
CA ALA A 93 10.48 8.54 6.13
C ALA A 93 11.69 7.60 6.29
N ASP A 94 11.97 7.16 7.51
CA ASP A 94 13.05 6.20 7.81
C ASP A 94 12.55 4.74 7.91
N GLY A 95 11.30 4.50 7.51
CA GLY A 95 10.68 3.19 7.56
C GLY A 95 9.99 2.86 8.89
N ARG A 96 10.05 3.75 9.88
CA ARG A 96 9.35 3.54 11.16
C ARG A 96 7.84 3.58 11.00
N VAL A 97 7.16 2.99 11.97
CA VAL A 97 5.70 3.01 12.07
C VAL A 97 5.26 3.86 13.27
N PHE A 98 4.06 4.40 13.18
CA PHE A 98 3.42 5.24 14.17
C PHE A 98 2.06 4.67 14.52
N SER A 99 1.58 4.88 15.73
CA SER A 99 0.16 4.75 16.03
C SER A 99 -0.63 5.84 15.29
N GLY A 100 -1.94 5.63 15.08
CA GLY A 100 -2.78 6.66 14.46
C GLY A 100 -2.69 8.00 15.18
N VAL A 101 -2.59 7.98 16.52
CA VAL A 101 -2.45 9.19 17.36
C VAL A 101 -1.12 9.90 17.09
N GLU A 102 -0.02 9.15 17.03
CA GLU A 102 1.31 9.70 16.75
C GLU A 102 1.40 10.21 15.31
N ALA A 103 0.81 9.50 14.35
CA ALA A 103 0.74 9.92 12.96
C ALA A 103 -0.01 11.25 12.78
N ALA A 104 -1.09 11.46 13.55
CA ALA A 104 -1.82 12.73 13.56
C ALA A 104 -0.97 13.85 14.16
N ARG A 105 -0.26 13.59 15.26
CA ARG A 105 0.66 14.58 15.85
C ARG A 105 1.81 14.92 14.91
N ALA A 106 2.31 13.94 14.20
CA ALA A 106 3.37 14.10 13.19
C ALA A 106 2.90 14.77 11.89
N GLY A 107 1.58 14.93 11.67
CA GLY A 107 1.02 15.52 10.46
C GLY A 107 0.88 14.55 9.29
N LEU A 108 1.15 13.26 9.48
CA LEU A 108 0.99 12.23 8.44
C LEU A 108 -0.48 11.94 8.12
N VAL A 109 -1.38 12.15 9.09
CA VAL A 109 -2.83 12.11 8.91
C VAL A 109 -3.44 13.38 9.51
N ASP A 110 -4.64 13.77 9.03
CA ASP A 110 -5.26 15.01 9.46
C ASP A 110 -5.85 14.90 10.86
N LYS A 111 -6.42 13.75 11.18
CA LYS A 111 -6.98 13.46 12.51
C LYS A 111 -7.15 11.96 12.76
N THR A 112 -7.40 11.62 14.02
CA THR A 112 -7.84 10.28 14.40
C THR A 112 -9.36 10.28 14.61
N GLY A 113 -9.98 9.13 14.35
CA GLY A 113 -11.41 8.94 14.56
C GLY A 113 -11.85 7.54 14.13
N TYR A 114 -13.14 7.31 14.29
CA TYR A 114 -13.82 6.10 13.84
C TYR A 114 -14.55 6.37 12.52
N ILE A 115 -15.15 5.33 11.94
CA ILE A 115 -15.82 5.48 10.65
C ILE A 115 -17.03 6.44 10.72
N GLU A 116 -17.69 6.48 11.87
CA GLU A 116 -18.80 7.40 12.14
C GLU A 116 -18.33 8.86 12.11
N ASP A 117 -17.14 9.13 12.65
CA ASP A 117 -16.53 10.45 12.62
C ASP A 117 -16.18 10.86 11.19
N ALA A 118 -15.65 9.91 10.40
CA ALA A 118 -15.33 10.15 8.99
C ALA A 118 -16.60 10.41 8.16
N VAL A 119 -17.69 9.69 8.41
CA VAL A 119 -18.98 9.91 7.77
C VAL A 119 -19.55 11.27 8.15
N SER A 120 -19.48 11.64 9.43
CA SER A 120 -19.92 12.95 9.92
C SER A 120 -19.14 14.10 9.29
N GLU A 121 -17.81 13.95 9.20
CA GLU A 121 -16.94 14.91 8.54
C GLU A 121 -17.28 15.10 7.05
N LEU A 122 -17.44 13.99 6.33
CA LEU A 122 -17.83 14.05 4.91
C LEU A 122 -19.20 14.72 4.73
N THR A 123 -20.15 14.38 5.61
CA THR A 123 -21.49 14.95 5.55
C THR A 123 -21.48 16.46 5.78
N SER A 124 -20.66 16.95 6.72
CA SER A 124 -20.53 18.36 7.00
C SER A 124 -19.94 19.18 5.84
N ARG A 125 -19.20 18.53 4.94
CA ARG A 125 -18.61 19.16 3.73
C ARG A 125 -19.56 19.16 2.53
N LEU A 126 -20.70 18.44 2.61
CA LEU A 126 -21.67 18.40 1.53
C LEU A 126 -22.69 19.50 1.73
N ASP A 127 -22.67 20.51 0.87
CA ASP A 127 -23.63 21.60 0.88
C ASP A 127 -25.05 21.07 0.69
N GLY A 128 -25.97 21.45 1.58
CA GLY A 128 -27.39 21.12 1.46
C GLY A 128 -27.82 19.71 1.91
N ALA A 129 -26.97 18.96 2.60
CA ALA A 129 -27.30 17.62 3.08
C ALA A 129 -28.32 17.64 4.22
N GLN A 130 -29.60 17.87 3.90
CA GLN A 130 -30.72 17.67 4.84
C GLN A 130 -31.09 16.20 5.03
N ARG A 131 -30.50 15.27 4.26
CA ARG A 131 -30.75 13.83 4.31
C ARG A 131 -29.57 13.10 4.91
N LYS A 132 -29.84 12.09 5.75
CA LYS A 132 -28.78 11.20 6.23
C LYS A 132 -28.08 10.53 5.04
N PRO A 133 -26.75 10.62 4.93
CA PRO A 133 -26.05 10.02 3.81
C PRO A 133 -26.19 8.49 3.85
N ALA A 134 -26.32 7.87 2.68
CA ALA A 134 -26.27 6.44 2.54
C ALA A 134 -24.80 6.00 2.35
N LEU A 135 -24.31 5.12 3.23
CA LEU A 135 -23.00 4.51 3.08
C LEU A 135 -23.11 3.34 2.10
N ILE A 136 -22.48 3.47 0.93
CA ILE A 136 -22.49 2.43 -0.10
C ILE A 136 -21.12 1.74 -0.13
N ARG A 137 -21.10 0.45 0.10
CA ARG A 137 -19.89 -0.37 -0.04
C ARG A 137 -19.92 -1.12 -1.36
N TYR A 138 -18.96 -0.86 -2.23
CA TYR A 138 -18.75 -1.65 -3.43
C TYR A 138 -17.89 -2.87 -3.09
N THR A 139 -18.45 -4.07 -3.21
CA THR A 139 -17.70 -5.32 -3.09
C THR A 139 -17.62 -5.99 -4.44
N ARG A 140 -16.41 -6.34 -4.89
CA ARG A 140 -16.30 -7.34 -5.94
C ARG A 140 -16.67 -8.68 -5.30
N SER A 141 -17.72 -9.31 -5.79
CA SER A 141 -18.01 -10.71 -5.48
C SER A 141 -16.89 -11.56 -6.10
N ALA A 142 -15.78 -11.68 -5.41
CA ALA A 142 -14.78 -12.66 -5.74
C ALA A 142 -15.31 -14.00 -5.24
N GLY A 143 -15.84 -14.84 -6.12
CA GLY A 143 -16.03 -16.25 -5.82
C GLY A 143 -14.70 -16.80 -5.28
N LYS A 144 -14.73 -17.67 -4.27
CA LYS A 144 -13.54 -18.32 -3.73
C LYS A 144 -12.70 -18.86 -4.88
N GLY A 145 -11.50 -18.30 -5.10
CA GLY A 145 -10.58 -18.72 -6.16
C GLY A 145 -10.53 -17.84 -7.41
N ALA A 146 -11.26 -16.73 -7.49
CA ALA A 146 -11.14 -15.82 -8.63
C ALA A 146 -9.88 -14.96 -8.50
N ASN A 147 -8.89 -15.23 -9.35
CA ASN A 147 -7.77 -14.33 -9.60
C ASN A 147 -7.92 -13.73 -11.01
N ILE A 148 -7.05 -12.78 -11.39
CA ILE A 148 -7.07 -12.13 -12.71
C ILE A 148 -6.95 -13.10 -13.91
N TYR A 149 -6.51 -14.33 -13.67
CA TYR A 149 -6.34 -15.39 -14.66
C TYR A 149 -7.44 -16.45 -14.63
N THR A 150 -8.30 -16.46 -13.61
CA THR A 150 -9.45 -17.35 -13.59
C THR A 150 -10.52 -16.80 -14.50
N ARG A 151 -10.73 -17.46 -15.66
CA ARG A 151 -11.91 -17.23 -16.50
C ARG A 151 -13.14 -17.48 -15.65
N GLY A 152 -13.80 -16.41 -15.22
CA GLY A 152 -15.06 -16.51 -14.52
C GLY A 152 -16.08 -17.20 -15.38
N GLY A 153 -16.49 -18.38 -15.00
CA GLY A 153 -17.73 -18.93 -15.49
C GLY A 153 -18.85 -17.98 -15.05
N ALA A 154 -19.36 -17.22 -16.01
CA ALA A 154 -20.48 -16.32 -15.80
C ALA A 154 -21.71 -17.13 -15.39
N LYS A 155 -21.93 -17.29 -14.09
CA LYS A 155 -23.28 -17.47 -13.61
C LYS A 155 -23.90 -16.08 -13.60
N THR A 156 -24.74 -15.83 -14.57
CA THR A 156 -25.62 -14.68 -14.62
C THR A 156 -26.51 -14.66 -13.37
N ALA A 157 -26.04 -13.98 -12.33
CA ALA A 157 -26.94 -13.53 -11.29
C ALA A 157 -27.48 -12.17 -11.73
N ARG A 158 -28.65 -12.18 -12.36
CA ARG A 158 -29.57 -11.06 -12.37
C ARG A 158 -29.95 -10.80 -10.93
N GLU A 159 -29.37 -9.78 -10.33
CA GLU A 159 -30.00 -9.04 -9.26
C GLU A 159 -29.23 -7.74 -9.08
N ASN A 160 -29.80 -6.65 -9.62
CA ASN A 160 -29.55 -5.30 -9.17
C ASN A 160 -30.16 -5.15 -7.77
N SER A 161 -29.55 -5.73 -6.78
CA SER A 161 -29.94 -5.51 -5.39
C SER A 161 -28.86 -4.66 -4.73
N ILE A 162 -29.19 -3.41 -4.47
CA ILE A 162 -28.47 -2.57 -3.52
C ILE A 162 -28.83 -3.08 -2.13
N THR A 163 -28.03 -3.98 -1.59
CA THR A 163 -28.25 -4.49 -0.25
C THR A 163 -27.39 -3.70 0.72
N LEU A 164 -28.00 -2.79 1.44
CA LEU A 164 -27.43 -2.15 2.62
C LEU A 164 -27.47 -3.14 3.77
N ARG A 165 -26.37 -3.84 4.02
CA ARG A 165 -26.20 -4.64 5.24
C ARG A 165 -25.18 -3.96 6.15
N LEU A 166 -25.67 -3.51 7.30
CA LEU A 166 -24.86 -3.16 8.46
C LEU A 166 -24.66 -4.42 9.31
N ASP A 167 -24.01 -5.43 8.74
CA ASP A 167 -23.63 -6.63 9.48
C ASP A 167 -22.15 -6.52 9.85
N GLY A 168 -21.91 -6.61 11.15
CA GLY A 168 -20.68 -6.80 11.88
C GLY A 168 -19.36 -6.69 11.12
N PHE A 169 -18.60 -5.66 11.41
CA PHE A 169 -17.22 -5.50 10.98
C PHE A 169 -16.37 -6.69 11.44
N ASN A 170 -16.12 -7.64 10.57
CA ASN A 170 -15.03 -8.56 10.74
C ASN A 170 -13.76 -7.85 10.23
N SER A 171 -13.04 -7.22 11.14
CA SER A 171 -11.77 -6.55 10.88
C SER A 171 -10.66 -7.58 10.68
N SER A 172 -10.42 -7.99 9.44
CA SER A 172 -9.08 -8.42 9.07
C SER A 172 -8.26 -7.15 8.87
N ALA A 173 -7.21 -6.97 9.66
CA ALA A 173 -6.30 -5.85 9.54
C ALA A 173 -5.71 -5.81 8.13
N GLY A 174 -6.07 -4.81 7.36
CA GLY A 174 -5.60 -4.53 6.02
C GLY A 174 -5.46 -3.04 5.83
N LEU A 175 -4.32 -2.61 5.32
CA LEU A 175 -4.14 -1.24 4.85
C LEU A 175 -5.02 -1.04 3.61
N TYR A 176 -6.01 -0.16 3.70
CA TYR A 176 -6.87 0.17 2.59
C TYR A 176 -6.42 1.50 1.98
N TYR A 177 -5.94 1.45 0.73
CA TYR A 177 -5.82 2.62 -0.13
C TYR A 177 -7.16 2.85 -0.84
N LEU A 178 -7.83 3.94 -0.52
CA LEU A 178 -8.96 4.42 -1.31
C LEU A 178 -8.42 5.34 -2.42
N TRP A 179 -8.18 4.77 -3.60
CA TRP A 179 -7.87 5.53 -4.80
C TRP A 179 -9.15 5.79 -5.58
N LYS A 180 -9.47 7.07 -5.81
CA LYS A 180 -10.58 7.49 -6.67
C LYS A 180 -9.99 8.04 -7.96
N PRO A 181 -10.17 7.38 -9.12
CA PRO A 181 -9.83 8.00 -10.38
C PRO A 181 -10.78 9.19 -10.60
N SER A 182 -10.23 10.36 -10.85
CA SER A 182 -10.99 11.49 -11.41
C SER A 182 -11.45 11.14 -12.81
N LEU A 183 -12.76 11.20 -13.05
CA LEU A 183 -13.34 11.31 -14.38
C LEU A 183 -13.04 12.68 -14.94
#